data_49696bd4fb5cb05ea353aa73fea84a83
#
_entry.id   49696bd4fb5cb05ea353aa73fea84a83
#
_cell.length_a   1.000
_cell.length_b   1.000
_cell.length_c   1.000
_cell.angle_alpha   90.00
_cell.angle_beta   90.00
_cell.angle_gamma   90.00
#
_symmetry.space_group_name_H-M   'P 1'
#
loop_
_entity.id
_entity.type
_entity.pdbx_description
1 polymer ?
#
loop_
_entity_poly.entity_id
_entity_poly.type
_entity_poly.pdbx_seq_one_letter_code
_entity_poly.pdbx_strand_id
1 'polypeptide(L)'
;LIARKSKESFEQIIDEHITTGLFTSGHREIDRDYVFATVQTLVKDENLHAFAPDAFDYIIIDEAHHAGAKSYQKVLSYFKPKFLLGMTATPERSDDCDIFKTFDHNIAYEIRLNQALAENMLVPFHYHGVSEIVVDGELLDDNADFVRLTSEERVKNILYYADFYGCDQGRVKGIVFCSRIEEAKALSEAFNKHGKKAAFLAGATSEEERARLIKRLESDEEGVDKLDYLFSVDVLNEGVDIPSVNQIIMLRPTQSAIVFVQQLGRGLRKSKAKRYLEVIDFIGNYENNYMLPIALYGDRSCSKEKLRRIVHNNFLPGASTVYFTDVVRERIFESLNKNNFLELRQLKESYQLVKSKLGHAPMMLDFLALGDKDPYLFIQKKKSYYNFRQYADPYESTMSATHGRLLEFICLELANGRRLEEVALLRYLMQHRQIDVPVFIQYMQDEYQLATSAATVASVVNVLTMQFFKTADAQKYGNMPLVNADAGSICLSEKFSKMLAN
;
A
#
# COMPACT_ATOMS: atom_id res chain seq x y z
N LEU A 1 19.82 -8.40 -17.73
CA LEU A 1 18.57 -9.01 -18.18
C LEU A 1 17.47 -7.96 -18.40
N ILE A 2 17.19 -7.08 -17.42
CA ILE A 2 16.10 -6.06 -17.49
C ILE A 2 16.33 -5.11 -18.67
N ALA A 3 17.48 -4.44 -18.74
CA ALA A 3 17.78 -3.50 -19.82
C ALA A 3 17.63 -4.10 -21.23
N ARG A 4 18.02 -5.39 -21.41
CA ARG A 4 17.85 -6.10 -22.68
C ARG A 4 16.38 -6.36 -22.99
N LYS A 5 15.59 -6.84 -22.02
CA LYS A 5 14.15 -7.07 -22.22
C LYS A 5 13.40 -5.77 -22.50
N SER A 6 13.75 -4.68 -21.81
CA SER A 6 13.17 -3.37 -22.08
C SER A 6 13.48 -2.91 -23.52
N LYS A 7 14.74 -3.06 -23.95
CA LYS A 7 15.13 -2.78 -25.34
C LYS A 7 14.32 -3.60 -26.35
N GLU A 8 14.25 -4.92 -26.18
CA GLU A 8 13.48 -5.83 -27.03
C GLU A 8 11.99 -5.47 -27.10
N SER A 9 11.41 -5.03 -25.99
CA SER A 9 10.00 -4.58 -25.94
C SER A 9 9.80 -3.27 -26.70
N PHE A 10 10.72 -2.31 -26.57
CA PHE A 10 10.66 -1.06 -27.32
C PHE A 10 10.82 -1.28 -28.83
N GLU A 11 11.72 -2.14 -29.24
CA GLU A 11 11.96 -2.47 -30.67
C GLU A 11 10.74 -3.07 -31.37
N GLN A 12 9.77 -3.62 -30.62
CA GLN A 12 8.52 -4.13 -31.18
C GLN A 12 7.51 -3.04 -31.56
N ILE A 13 7.69 -1.81 -31.05
CA ILE A 13 6.70 -0.72 -31.18
C ILE A 13 7.28 0.56 -31.80
N ILE A 14 8.59 0.74 -31.80
CA ILE A 14 9.23 1.92 -32.41
C ILE A 14 9.46 1.70 -33.90
N ASP A 15 9.63 2.81 -34.64
CA ASP A 15 9.92 2.82 -36.08
C ASP A 15 11.29 2.18 -36.36
N GLU A 16 11.41 1.46 -37.49
CA GLU A 16 12.65 0.81 -37.94
C GLU A 16 13.82 1.77 -38.14
N HIS A 17 13.56 3.07 -38.33
CA HIS A 17 14.59 4.10 -38.47
C HIS A 17 15.19 4.55 -37.15
N ILE A 18 14.59 4.20 -36.00
CA ILE A 18 15.04 4.57 -34.67
C ILE A 18 16.07 3.56 -34.16
N THR A 19 17.23 4.05 -33.75
CA THR A 19 18.31 3.20 -33.27
C THR A 19 18.24 2.98 -31.76
N THR A 20 18.47 1.75 -31.33
CA THR A 20 18.50 1.35 -29.93
C THR A 20 19.85 0.80 -29.52
N GLY A 21 20.28 1.04 -28.30
CA GLY A 21 21.55 0.56 -27.79
C GLY A 21 21.51 0.08 -26.35
N LEU A 22 22.45 -0.78 -25.98
CA LEU A 22 22.67 -1.25 -24.62
C LEU A 22 23.91 -0.60 -24.01
N PHE A 23 23.78 -0.10 -22.77
CA PHE A 23 24.89 0.41 -21.98
C PHE A 23 24.95 -0.31 -20.62
N THR A 24 25.61 -1.47 -20.62
CA THR A 24 25.69 -2.40 -19.47
C THR A 24 27.12 -2.88 -19.28
N SER A 25 27.40 -3.79 -18.35
CA SER A 25 28.75 -4.30 -18.10
C SER A 25 29.44 -4.90 -19.34
N GLY A 26 28.70 -5.46 -20.29
CA GLY A 26 29.19 -6.09 -21.50
C GLY A 26 28.95 -5.31 -22.80
N HIS A 27 28.25 -4.19 -22.76
CA HIS A 27 27.85 -3.40 -23.94
C HIS A 27 28.11 -1.92 -23.72
N ARG A 28 28.58 -1.20 -24.74
CA ARG A 28 28.93 0.25 -24.68
C ARG A 28 28.44 1.00 -25.93
N GLU A 29 27.17 0.84 -26.25
CA GLU A 29 26.55 1.50 -27.41
C GLU A 29 26.02 2.87 -26.97
N ILE A 30 26.74 3.94 -27.34
CA ILE A 30 26.44 5.32 -26.87
C ILE A 30 25.79 6.18 -27.93
N ASP A 31 26.02 5.93 -29.21
CA ASP A 31 25.52 6.73 -30.32
C ASP A 31 24.24 6.10 -30.87
N ARG A 32 23.16 6.26 -30.11
CA ARG A 32 21.84 5.70 -30.37
C ARG A 32 20.73 6.66 -29.93
N ASP A 33 19.59 6.60 -30.59
CA ASP A 33 18.42 7.41 -30.24
C ASP A 33 17.85 6.99 -28.88
N TYR A 34 17.83 5.68 -28.57
CA TYR A 34 17.45 5.13 -27.27
C TYR A 34 18.59 4.29 -26.67
N VAL A 35 19.00 4.64 -25.46
CA VAL A 35 20.04 3.91 -24.71
C VAL A 35 19.43 3.26 -23.46
N PHE A 36 19.51 1.93 -23.40
CA PHE A 36 19.08 1.15 -22.24
C PHE A 36 20.27 0.85 -21.35
N ALA A 37 20.34 1.51 -20.21
CA ALA A 37 21.50 1.45 -19.32
C ALA A 37 21.16 0.83 -17.96
N THR A 38 22.17 0.23 -17.31
CA THR A 38 22.08 -0.09 -15.87
C THR A 38 22.79 1.01 -15.07
N VAL A 39 22.16 1.44 -13.97
CA VAL A 39 22.71 2.50 -13.10
C VAL A 39 24.10 2.13 -12.57
N GLN A 40 24.31 0.84 -12.21
CA GLN A 40 25.60 0.33 -11.73
C GLN A 40 26.73 0.49 -12.77
N THR A 41 26.38 0.46 -14.04
CA THR A 41 27.36 0.74 -15.10
C THR A 41 27.55 2.23 -15.30
N LEU A 42 26.45 2.97 -15.38
CA LEU A 42 26.43 4.38 -15.73
C LEU A 42 27.06 5.27 -14.64
N VAL A 43 26.96 4.91 -13.35
CA VAL A 43 27.44 5.69 -12.21
C VAL A 43 28.98 5.89 -12.17
N LYS A 44 29.75 5.09 -12.91
CA LYS A 44 31.21 5.24 -13.01
C LYS A 44 31.54 6.49 -13.81
N ASP A 45 32.47 7.31 -13.32
CA ASP A 45 32.81 8.61 -13.95
C ASP A 45 33.17 8.50 -15.43
N GLU A 46 33.97 7.51 -15.79
CA GLU A 46 34.37 7.22 -17.19
C GLU A 46 33.15 6.95 -18.09
N ASN A 47 32.14 6.27 -17.57
CA ASN A 47 30.93 5.90 -18.31
C ASN A 47 29.94 7.06 -18.35
N LEU A 48 29.80 7.79 -17.25
CA LEU A 48 28.90 8.94 -17.14
C LEU A 48 29.35 10.08 -18.07
N HIS A 49 30.64 10.37 -18.08
CA HIS A 49 31.24 11.40 -18.94
C HIS A 49 31.40 11.00 -20.42
N ALA A 50 31.06 9.75 -20.78
CA ALA A 50 30.94 9.35 -22.17
C ALA A 50 29.74 10.02 -22.88
N PHE A 51 28.81 10.57 -22.11
CA PHE A 51 27.65 11.31 -22.59
C PHE A 51 27.76 12.79 -22.19
N ALA A 52 27.30 13.70 -23.05
CA ALA A 52 27.13 15.09 -22.65
C ALA A 52 25.99 15.22 -21.62
N PRO A 53 26.02 16.24 -20.73
CA PRO A 53 24.96 16.41 -19.72
C PRO A 53 23.56 16.61 -20.32
N ASP A 54 23.46 17.11 -21.54
CA ASP A 54 22.24 17.37 -22.30
C ASP A 54 22.01 16.33 -23.44
N ALA A 55 22.68 15.18 -23.38
CA ALA A 55 22.58 14.15 -24.41
C ALA A 55 21.17 13.53 -24.53
N PHE A 56 20.37 13.58 -23.49
CA PHE A 56 19.04 12.96 -23.45
C PHE A 56 17.97 13.98 -23.18
N ASP A 57 17.00 14.09 -24.07
CA ASP A 57 15.78 14.89 -23.86
C ASP A 57 14.84 14.24 -22.83
N TYR A 58 14.78 12.91 -22.80
CA TYR A 58 13.92 12.10 -21.92
C TYR A 58 14.74 11.11 -21.14
N ILE A 59 14.52 11.04 -19.83
CA ILE A 59 15.07 9.99 -18.99
C ILE A 59 13.90 9.27 -18.30
N ILE A 60 13.88 7.94 -18.45
CA ILE A 60 12.90 7.07 -17.81
C ILE A 60 13.63 6.17 -16.82
N ILE A 61 13.20 6.20 -15.55
CA ILE A 61 13.75 5.36 -14.49
C ILE A 61 12.72 4.29 -14.15
N ASP A 62 13.07 3.04 -14.44
CA ASP A 62 12.35 1.88 -13.93
C ASP A 62 12.80 1.58 -12.50
N GLU A 63 11.88 1.03 -11.69
CA GLU A 63 12.06 0.84 -10.24
C GLU A 63 12.52 2.12 -9.53
N ALA A 64 11.84 3.22 -9.83
CA ALA A 64 12.17 4.56 -9.34
C ALA A 64 12.20 4.70 -7.81
N HIS A 65 11.69 3.72 -7.05
CA HIS A 65 11.84 3.67 -5.60
C HIS A 65 13.33 3.61 -5.16
N HIS A 66 14.25 3.25 -6.06
CA HIS A 66 15.69 3.34 -5.83
C HIS A 66 16.28 4.71 -6.15
N ALA A 67 15.52 5.65 -6.72
CA ALA A 67 16.03 6.95 -7.17
C ALA A 67 16.68 7.79 -6.05
N GLY A 68 16.33 7.53 -4.79
CA GLY A 68 16.96 8.15 -3.63
C GLY A 68 18.40 7.69 -3.33
N ALA A 69 18.82 6.55 -3.86
CA ALA A 69 20.16 6.03 -3.62
C ALA A 69 21.25 6.93 -4.24
N LYS A 70 22.42 7.01 -3.59
CA LYS A 70 23.55 7.87 -4.03
C LYS A 70 23.94 7.64 -5.48
N SER A 71 23.87 6.39 -5.97
CA SER A 71 24.17 6.05 -7.35
C SER A 71 23.21 6.69 -8.35
N TYR A 72 21.90 6.65 -8.07
CA TYR A 72 20.90 7.31 -8.89
C TYR A 72 21.01 8.83 -8.81
N GLN A 73 21.18 9.37 -7.62
CA GLN A 73 21.32 10.81 -7.43
C GLN A 73 22.54 11.38 -8.17
N LYS A 74 23.65 10.63 -8.23
CA LYS A 74 24.83 11.02 -9.03
C LYS A 74 24.51 11.12 -10.52
N VAL A 75 23.80 10.12 -11.07
CA VAL A 75 23.40 10.08 -12.48
C VAL A 75 22.39 11.21 -12.78
N LEU A 76 21.38 11.38 -11.93
CA LEU A 76 20.34 12.39 -12.12
C LEU A 76 20.87 13.83 -11.98
N SER A 77 21.86 14.06 -11.12
CA SER A 77 22.48 15.38 -10.99
C SER A 77 23.39 15.75 -12.16
N TYR A 78 23.87 14.77 -12.89
CA TYR A 78 24.73 15.00 -14.07
C TYR A 78 23.91 15.38 -15.30
N PHE A 79 22.87 14.61 -15.62
CA PHE A 79 22.06 14.84 -16.80
C PHE A 79 21.04 15.98 -16.61
N LYS A 80 20.70 16.64 -17.71
CA LYS A 80 19.74 17.75 -17.76
C LYS A 80 18.63 17.45 -18.76
N PRO A 81 17.79 16.44 -18.51
CA PRO A 81 16.72 16.10 -19.44
C PRO A 81 15.64 17.17 -19.47
N LYS A 82 14.89 17.28 -20.57
CA LYS A 82 13.67 18.08 -20.67
C LYS A 82 12.51 17.43 -19.92
N PHE A 83 12.53 16.08 -19.82
CA PHE A 83 11.50 15.31 -19.14
C PHE A 83 12.11 14.13 -18.37
N LEU A 84 11.72 14.00 -17.11
CA LEU A 84 12.12 12.91 -16.22
C LEU A 84 10.89 12.13 -15.78
N LEU A 85 10.86 10.82 -16.04
CA LEU A 85 9.78 9.93 -15.61
C LEU A 85 10.33 8.84 -14.69
N GLY A 86 9.70 8.66 -13.55
CA GLY A 86 9.91 7.52 -12.66
C GLY A 86 8.73 6.56 -12.71
N MET A 87 9.01 5.27 -12.86
CA MET A 87 8.01 4.21 -12.77
C MET A 87 8.37 3.29 -11.63
N THR A 88 7.41 2.96 -10.76
CA THR A 88 7.61 2.01 -9.67
C THR A 88 6.29 1.38 -9.24
N ALA A 89 6.34 0.12 -8.86
CA ALA A 89 5.20 -0.55 -8.23
C ALA A 89 5.08 -0.22 -6.72
N THR A 90 6.13 0.33 -6.10
CA THR A 90 6.25 0.50 -4.65
C THR A 90 6.87 1.84 -4.27
N PRO A 91 6.15 2.95 -4.51
CA PRO A 91 6.68 4.28 -4.21
C PRO A 91 6.82 4.56 -2.70
N GLU A 92 6.26 3.70 -1.85
CA GLU A 92 6.12 3.90 -0.40
C GLU A 92 7.17 3.14 0.41
N ARG A 93 8.35 2.91 -0.14
CA ARG A 93 9.45 2.28 0.60
C ARG A 93 9.93 3.15 1.75
N SER A 94 10.32 2.50 2.85
CA SER A 94 10.64 3.11 4.16
C SER A 94 12.11 3.49 4.35
N ASP A 95 12.89 3.65 3.31
CA ASP A 95 14.32 3.91 3.39
C ASP A 95 14.68 5.42 3.41
N ASP A 96 14.00 6.19 4.26
CA ASP A 96 14.23 7.60 4.58
C ASP A 96 14.43 8.57 3.38
N CYS A 97 14.24 8.09 2.15
CA CYS A 97 14.45 8.87 0.94
C CYS A 97 13.10 9.24 0.30
N ASP A 98 12.81 10.54 0.26
CA ASP A 98 11.62 11.05 -0.40
C ASP A 98 11.79 11.05 -1.92
N ILE A 99 11.37 9.94 -2.55
CA ILE A 99 11.45 9.81 -4.01
C ILE A 99 10.54 10.82 -4.73
N PHE A 100 9.42 11.20 -4.14
CA PHE A 100 8.50 12.16 -4.74
C PHE A 100 9.17 13.52 -4.97
N LYS A 101 10.08 13.91 -4.07
CA LYS A 101 10.87 15.12 -4.24
C LYS A 101 11.76 15.09 -5.49
N THR A 102 12.28 13.92 -5.88
CA THR A 102 13.09 13.76 -7.11
C THR A 102 12.28 14.07 -8.36
N PHE A 103 10.96 13.94 -8.31
CA PHE A 103 10.02 14.18 -9.40
C PHE A 103 9.11 15.39 -9.12
N ASP A 104 9.57 16.36 -8.31
CA ASP A 104 8.85 17.60 -7.95
C ASP A 104 7.42 17.36 -7.41
N HIS A 105 7.22 16.23 -6.70
CA HIS A 105 5.93 15.78 -6.16
C HIS A 105 4.84 15.58 -7.24
N ASN A 106 5.22 15.46 -8.50
CA ASN A 106 4.29 15.20 -9.59
C ASN A 106 3.99 13.71 -9.71
N ILE A 107 2.77 13.31 -9.43
CA ILE A 107 2.25 11.96 -9.66
C ILE A 107 1.39 12.01 -10.92
N ALA A 108 1.94 11.55 -12.05
CA ALA A 108 1.23 11.54 -13.31
C ALA A 108 0.08 10.51 -13.32
N TYR A 109 0.31 9.36 -12.73
CA TYR A 109 -0.67 8.29 -12.65
C TYR A 109 -0.37 7.34 -11.48
N GLU A 110 -1.40 6.97 -10.73
CA GLU A 110 -1.32 5.94 -9.69
C GLU A 110 -2.44 4.92 -9.93
N ILE A 111 -2.08 3.65 -10.13
CA ILE A 111 -3.02 2.54 -10.25
C ILE A 111 -2.71 1.48 -9.19
N ARG A 112 -3.75 1.07 -8.49
CA ARG A 112 -3.67 0.02 -7.46
C ARG A 112 -4.17 -1.30 -8.02
N LEU A 113 -3.82 -2.42 -7.34
CA LEU A 113 -4.20 -3.77 -7.74
C LEU A 113 -5.69 -3.89 -8.10
N ASN A 114 -6.56 -3.38 -7.24
CA ASN A 114 -8.02 -3.45 -7.45
C ASN A 114 -8.48 -2.67 -8.68
N GLN A 115 -7.91 -1.50 -8.93
CA GLN A 115 -8.20 -0.70 -10.11
C GLN A 115 -7.69 -1.41 -11.38
N ALA A 116 -6.45 -1.93 -11.34
CA ALA A 116 -5.88 -2.65 -12.47
C ALA A 116 -6.68 -3.92 -12.83
N LEU A 117 -7.26 -4.59 -11.83
CA LEU A 117 -8.19 -5.72 -12.04
C LEU A 117 -9.52 -5.25 -12.62
N ALA A 118 -10.09 -4.16 -12.10
CA ALA A 118 -11.35 -3.59 -12.58
C ALA A 118 -11.24 -3.13 -14.04
N GLU A 119 -10.12 -2.53 -14.42
CA GLU A 119 -9.82 -2.08 -15.77
C GLU A 119 -9.30 -3.20 -16.69
N ASN A 120 -9.34 -4.45 -16.21
CA ASN A 120 -8.89 -5.62 -16.94
C ASN A 120 -7.46 -5.50 -17.49
N MET A 121 -6.57 -4.84 -16.75
CA MET A 121 -5.14 -4.73 -17.09
C MET A 121 -4.36 -5.98 -16.68
N LEU A 122 -4.85 -6.71 -15.69
CA LEU A 122 -4.26 -7.91 -15.13
C LEU A 122 -5.14 -9.14 -15.40
N VAL A 123 -4.54 -10.31 -15.27
CA VAL A 123 -5.28 -11.58 -15.25
C VAL A 123 -6.03 -11.69 -13.92
N PRO A 124 -7.30 -12.11 -13.90
CA PRO A 124 -7.99 -12.42 -12.66
C PRO A 124 -7.29 -13.56 -11.91
N PHE A 125 -7.49 -13.63 -10.60
CA PHE A 125 -6.90 -14.68 -9.78
C PHE A 125 -7.91 -15.27 -8.79
N HIS A 126 -7.66 -16.51 -8.40
CA HIS A 126 -8.35 -17.20 -7.31
C HIS A 126 -7.36 -17.36 -6.16
N TYR A 127 -7.62 -16.70 -5.05
CA TYR A 127 -6.79 -16.77 -3.86
C TYR A 127 -7.42 -17.69 -2.82
N HIS A 128 -6.64 -18.67 -2.38
CA HIS A 128 -7.02 -19.67 -1.41
C HIS A 128 -6.12 -19.57 -0.17
N GLY A 129 -6.61 -18.89 0.86
CA GLY A 129 -5.96 -18.85 2.17
C GLY A 129 -6.28 -20.13 2.93
N VAL A 130 -5.34 -21.05 2.98
CA VAL A 130 -5.47 -22.36 3.63
C VAL A 130 -4.69 -22.39 4.94
N SER A 131 -5.18 -23.19 5.91
CA SER A 131 -4.47 -23.33 7.18
C SER A 131 -3.17 -24.09 6.98
N GLU A 132 -2.07 -23.54 7.50
CA GLU A 132 -0.85 -24.34 7.70
C GLU A 132 -1.11 -25.50 8.68
N ILE A 133 -0.40 -26.60 8.49
CA ILE A 133 -0.59 -27.81 9.31
C ILE A 133 0.04 -27.67 10.70
N VAL A 134 -0.41 -28.57 11.59
CA VAL A 134 0.22 -28.80 12.88
C VAL A 134 1.30 -29.88 12.69
N VAL A 135 2.54 -29.58 13.03
CA VAL A 135 3.68 -30.52 13.00
C VAL A 135 4.15 -30.73 14.44
N ASP A 136 4.26 -31.97 14.85
CA ASP A 136 4.64 -32.37 16.23
C ASP A 136 3.80 -31.70 17.35
N GLY A 137 2.50 -31.51 17.08
CA GLY A 137 1.56 -30.89 18.02
C GLY A 137 1.59 -29.38 18.10
N GLU A 138 2.45 -28.71 17.31
CA GLU A 138 2.55 -27.25 17.24
C GLU A 138 2.24 -26.74 15.84
N LEU A 139 1.50 -25.64 15.79
CA LEU A 139 1.23 -24.93 14.56
C LEU A 139 2.46 -24.11 14.15
N LEU A 140 2.75 -24.08 12.84
CA LEU A 140 3.84 -23.25 12.32
C LEU A 140 3.55 -21.76 12.56
N ASP A 141 4.56 -21.06 13.05
CA ASP A 141 4.56 -19.63 13.35
C ASP A 141 5.81 -18.95 12.74
N ASP A 142 6.02 -17.66 13.07
CA ASP A 142 7.17 -16.88 12.59
C ASP A 142 8.53 -17.45 13.02
N ASN A 143 8.56 -18.29 14.05
CA ASN A 143 9.78 -18.87 14.63
C ASN A 143 9.97 -20.35 14.29
N ALA A 144 9.12 -20.93 13.43
CA ALA A 144 9.18 -22.33 13.07
C ALA A 144 10.59 -22.75 12.61
N ASP A 145 11.06 -23.87 13.11
CA ASP A 145 12.37 -24.38 12.78
C ASP A 145 12.43 -25.07 11.40
N PHE A 146 13.64 -25.31 10.90
CA PHE A 146 13.87 -25.92 9.60
C PHE A 146 13.28 -27.33 9.48
N VAL A 147 13.31 -28.12 10.52
CA VAL A 147 12.83 -29.52 10.50
C VAL A 147 11.32 -29.54 10.26
N ARG A 148 10.59 -28.66 10.94
CA ARG A 148 9.14 -28.51 10.78
C ARG A 148 8.77 -27.97 9.40
N LEU A 149 9.50 -26.94 8.92
CA LEU A 149 9.28 -26.33 7.61
C LEU A 149 9.51 -27.29 6.44
N THR A 150 10.29 -28.35 6.64
CA THR A 150 10.65 -29.34 5.60
C THR A 150 10.12 -30.74 5.90
N SER A 151 9.22 -30.88 6.85
CA SER A 151 8.65 -32.17 7.23
C SER A 151 7.89 -32.83 6.08
N GLU A 152 7.94 -34.16 6.01
CA GLU A 152 7.24 -34.94 4.98
C GLU A 152 5.73 -34.74 5.01
N GLU A 153 5.14 -34.53 6.17
CA GLU A 153 3.73 -34.19 6.33
C GLU A 153 3.39 -32.86 5.68
N ARG A 154 4.21 -31.85 5.88
CA ARG A 154 4.02 -30.54 5.25
C ARG A 154 4.16 -30.61 3.74
N VAL A 155 5.16 -31.35 3.24
CA VAL A 155 5.34 -31.56 1.81
C VAL A 155 4.09 -32.19 1.17
N LYS A 156 3.56 -33.24 1.79
CA LYS A 156 2.34 -33.89 1.30
C LYS A 156 1.12 -32.96 1.32
N ASN A 157 1.00 -32.15 2.36
CA ASN A 157 -0.08 -31.17 2.47
C ASN A 157 0.02 -30.07 1.39
N ILE A 158 1.21 -29.57 1.12
CA ILE A 158 1.45 -28.58 0.06
C ILE A 158 1.09 -29.18 -1.29
N LEU A 159 1.55 -30.40 -1.59
CA LEU A 159 1.27 -31.10 -2.83
C LEU A 159 -0.23 -31.40 -2.98
N TYR A 160 -0.90 -31.78 -1.90
CA TYR A 160 -2.35 -32.01 -1.90
C TYR A 160 -3.11 -30.75 -2.33
N TYR A 161 -2.83 -29.60 -1.73
CA TYR A 161 -3.50 -28.36 -2.10
C TYR A 161 -3.10 -27.86 -3.50
N ALA A 162 -1.83 -28.04 -3.89
CA ALA A 162 -1.35 -27.70 -5.22
C ALA A 162 -2.11 -28.49 -6.32
N ASP A 163 -2.34 -29.78 -6.10
CA ASP A 163 -3.09 -30.63 -7.03
C ASP A 163 -4.62 -30.43 -6.92
N PHE A 164 -5.14 -30.15 -5.71
CA PHE A 164 -6.58 -29.92 -5.46
C PHE A 164 -7.08 -28.65 -6.16
N TYR A 165 -6.38 -27.52 -6.01
CA TYR A 165 -6.75 -26.28 -6.70
C TYR A 165 -6.26 -26.27 -8.15
N GLY A 166 -5.17 -26.98 -8.45
CA GLY A 166 -4.65 -27.13 -9.80
C GLY A 166 -4.13 -25.83 -10.40
N CYS A 167 -4.32 -25.70 -11.70
CA CYS A 167 -3.95 -24.51 -12.47
C CYS A 167 -4.94 -24.31 -13.62
N ASP A 168 -4.91 -23.16 -14.30
CA ASP A 168 -5.82 -22.85 -15.42
C ASP A 168 -5.71 -23.92 -16.53
N GLN A 169 -4.91 -23.73 -17.52
CA GLN A 169 -4.81 -24.65 -18.66
C GLN A 169 -3.43 -25.29 -18.76
N GLY A 170 -3.38 -26.49 -19.36
CA GLY A 170 -2.14 -27.19 -19.64
C GLY A 170 -1.46 -27.76 -18.39
N ARG A 171 -0.15 -27.67 -18.34
CA ARG A 171 0.66 -28.09 -17.20
C ARG A 171 0.83 -26.96 -16.18
N VAL A 172 1.12 -27.34 -14.95
CA VAL A 172 1.49 -26.36 -13.93
C VAL A 172 2.81 -25.67 -14.29
N LYS A 173 2.83 -24.36 -14.12
CA LYS A 173 4.00 -23.49 -14.16
C LYS A 173 4.00 -22.67 -12.88
N GLY A 174 4.49 -23.30 -11.80
CA GLY A 174 4.34 -22.83 -10.45
C GLY A 174 5.55 -22.05 -9.91
N ILE A 175 5.30 -21.00 -9.15
CA ILE A 175 6.31 -20.36 -8.30
C ILE A 175 5.96 -20.64 -6.85
N VAL A 176 6.95 -21.05 -6.05
CA VAL A 176 6.82 -21.30 -4.62
C VAL A 176 7.70 -20.31 -3.86
N PHE A 177 7.10 -19.44 -3.06
CA PHE A 177 7.80 -18.48 -2.23
C PHE A 177 8.03 -19.04 -0.83
N CYS A 178 9.29 -19.16 -0.44
CA CYS A 178 9.74 -19.69 0.84
C CYS A 178 10.33 -18.59 1.74
N SER A 179 10.45 -18.89 3.03
CA SER A 179 11.05 -17.99 4.02
C SER A 179 12.58 -18.01 4.00
N ARG A 180 13.18 -19.17 3.70
CA ARG A 180 14.63 -19.41 3.79
C ARG A 180 15.14 -20.16 2.57
N ILE A 181 16.41 -19.95 2.24
CA ILE A 181 17.05 -20.59 1.07
C ILE A 181 17.18 -22.11 1.29
N GLU A 182 17.51 -22.53 2.51
CA GLU A 182 17.62 -23.94 2.87
C GLU A 182 16.26 -24.66 2.76
N GLU A 183 15.17 -23.98 3.16
CA GLU A 183 13.80 -24.47 3.02
C GLU A 183 13.46 -24.63 1.53
N ALA A 184 13.71 -23.61 0.70
CA ALA A 184 13.43 -23.66 -0.73
C ALA A 184 14.17 -24.80 -1.44
N LYS A 185 15.43 -25.03 -1.06
CA LYS A 185 16.24 -26.15 -1.58
C LYS A 185 15.66 -27.50 -1.16
N ALA A 186 15.43 -27.72 0.13
CA ALA A 186 14.93 -28.98 0.65
C ALA A 186 13.54 -29.33 0.11
N LEU A 187 12.63 -28.34 0.02
CA LEU A 187 11.30 -28.54 -0.53
C LEU A 187 11.34 -28.84 -2.03
N SER A 188 12.24 -28.19 -2.79
CA SER A 188 12.39 -28.51 -4.23
C SER A 188 12.88 -29.93 -4.44
N GLU A 189 13.79 -30.44 -3.60
CA GLU A 189 14.25 -31.83 -3.62
C GLU A 189 13.13 -32.81 -3.22
N ALA A 190 12.32 -32.45 -2.22
CA ALA A 190 11.18 -33.24 -1.80
C ALA A 190 10.12 -33.32 -2.90
N PHE A 191 9.80 -32.24 -3.58
CA PHE A 191 8.89 -32.22 -4.73
C PHE A 191 9.37 -33.16 -5.85
N ASN A 192 10.68 -33.15 -6.14
CA ASN A 192 11.26 -34.10 -7.11
C ASN A 192 11.10 -35.55 -6.70
N LYS A 193 11.22 -35.89 -5.41
CA LYS A 193 10.96 -37.25 -4.87
C LYS A 193 9.51 -37.67 -5.06
N HIS A 194 8.59 -36.72 -5.02
CA HIS A 194 7.15 -36.95 -5.27
C HIS A 194 6.72 -36.82 -6.73
N GLY A 195 7.69 -36.83 -7.67
CA GLY A 195 7.42 -36.87 -9.10
C GLY A 195 7.10 -35.54 -9.76
N LYS A 196 7.21 -34.42 -9.05
CA LYS A 196 7.13 -33.07 -9.63
C LYS A 196 8.53 -32.64 -10.07
N LYS A 197 8.65 -31.92 -11.18
CA LYS A 197 9.94 -31.38 -11.62
C LYS A 197 10.15 -30.00 -11.03
N ALA A 198 11.04 -29.89 -10.06
CA ALA A 198 11.27 -28.67 -9.30
C ALA A 198 12.74 -28.27 -9.24
N ALA A 199 13.00 -26.97 -9.19
CA ALA A 199 14.31 -26.38 -8.96
C ALA A 199 14.17 -25.21 -8.00
N PHE A 200 15.30 -24.71 -7.42
CA PHE A 200 15.29 -23.52 -6.57
C PHE A 200 16.19 -22.42 -7.14
N LEU A 201 15.87 -21.18 -6.81
CA LEU A 201 16.63 -19.99 -7.14
C LEU A 201 17.07 -19.28 -5.85
N ALA A 202 18.36 -18.99 -5.75
CA ALA A 202 18.96 -18.17 -4.71
C ALA A 202 19.55 -16.88 -5.28
N GLY A 203 19.86 -15.91 -4.43
CA GLY A 203 20.52 -14.66 -4.84
C GLY A 203 21.87 -14.89 -5.51
N ALA A 204 22.59 -15.95 -5.12
CA ALA A 204 23.87 -16.34 -5.70
C ALA A 204 23.75 -17.07 -7.06
N THR A 205 22.56 -17.42 -7.53
CA THR A 205 22.37 -18.08 -8.84
C THR A 205 22.76 -17.12 -9.96
N SER A 206 23.65 -17.57 -10.86
CA SER A 206 24.11 -16.75 -12.00
C SER A 206 22.95 -16.33 -12.90
N GLU A 207 23.11 -15.22 -13.63
CA GLU A 207 22.09 -14.75 -14.60
C GLU A 207 21.79 -15.77 -15.68
N GLU A 208 22.80 -16.49 -16.17
CA GLU A 208 22.65 -17.52 -17.19
C GLU A 208 21.82 -18.70 -16.68
N GLU A 209 22.14 -19.20 -15.48
CA GLU A 209 21.40 -20.30 -14.87
C GLU A 209 19.97 -19.88 -14.53
N ARG A 210 19.77 -18.65 -14.04
CA ARG A 210 18.43 -18.10 -13.80
C ARG A 210 17.59 -18.06 -15.08
N ALA A 211 18.17 -17.56 -16.18
CA ALA A 211 17.50 -17.52 -17.48
C ALA A 211 17.18 -18.94 -17.99
N ARG A 212 18.08 -19.90 -17.78
CA ARG A 212 17.88 -21.32 -18.15
C ARG A 212 16.70 -21.93 -17.37
N LEU A 213 16.64 -21.75 -16.05
CA LEU A 213 15.58 -22.28 -15.20
C LEU A 213 14.21 -21.67 -15.54
N ILE A 214 14.16 -20.37 -15.80
CA ILE A 214 12.95 -19.68 -16.24
C ILE A 214 12.48 -20.24 -17.58
N LYS A 215 13.37 -20.38 -18.55
CA LYS A 215 13.03 -20.98 -19.86
C LYS A 215 12.47 -22.40 -19.69
N ARG A 216 13.05 -23.23 -18.81
CA ARG A 216 12.54 -24.58 -18.50
C ARG A 216 11.13 -24.55 -17.88
N LEU A 217 10.81 -23.55 -17.04
CA LEU A 217 9.48 -23.38 -16.48
C LEU A 217 8.45 -22.94 -17.55
N GLU A 218 8.84 -22.00 -18.41
CA GLU A 218 7.94 -21.40 -19.40
C GLU A 218 7.68 -22.30 -20.62
N SER A 219 8.67 -23.04 -21.09
CA SER A 219 8.62 -23.77 -22.36
C SER A 219 7.64 -24.93 -22.35
N ASP A 220 6.82 -25.02 -23.39
CA ASP A 220 5.98 -26.16 -23.70
C ASP A 220 6.54 -26.98 -24.89
N GLU A 221 7.73 -26.62 -25.43
CA GLU A 221 8.37 -27.28 -26.57
C GLU A 221 8.73 -28.73 -26.23
N GLU A 222 8.61 -29.61 -27.20
CA GLU A 222 9.07 -31.01 -27.10
C GLU A 222 10.60 -31.03 -27.02
N GLY A 223 11.14 -31.95 -26.22
CA GLY A 223 12.60 -32.09 -26.02
C GLY A 223 13.22 -31.15 -24.98
N VAL A 224 12.50 -30.15 -24.49
CA VAL A 224 12.95 -29.33 -23.35
C VAL A 224 12.70 -30.07 -22.05
N ASP A 225 13.69 -30.16 -21.18
CA ASP A 225 13.53 -30.65 -19.80
C ASP A 225 12.78 -29.60 -18.97
N LYS A 226 11.45 -29.77 -18.87
CA LYS A 226 10.48 -28.81 -18.31
C LYS A 226 10.53 -28.83 -16.78
N LEU A 227 10.24 -27.69 -16.16
CA LEU A 227 9.99 -27.58 -14.73
C LEU A 227 8.52 -27.34 -14.46
N ASP A 228 7.99 -27.95 -13.40
CA ASP A 228 6.66 -27.70 -12.89
C ASP A 228 6.69 -26.56 -11.85
N TYR A 229 7.73 -26.55 -11.00
CA TYR A 229 7.84 -25.56 -9.91
C TYR A 229 9.22 -24.95 -9.81
N LEU A 230 9.24 -23.65 -9.53
CA LEU A 230 10.45 -22.89 -9.22
C LEU A 230 10.33 -22.31 -7.80
N PHE A 231 11.18 -22.80 -6.90
CA PHE A 231 11.23 -22.33 -5.51
C PHE A 231 12.12 -21.10 -5.40
N SER A 232 11.68 -20.09 -4.69
CA SER A 232 12.42 -18.84 -4.51
C SER A 232 12.20 -18.24 -3.12
N VAL A 233 13.21 -17.54 -2.64
CA VAL A 233 13.07 -16.68 -1.46
C VAL A 233 13.13 -15.25 -1.94
N ASP A 234 13.43 -14.28 -2.05
CA ASP A 234 13.32 -12.90 -2.51
C ASP A 234 13.73 -12.64 -3.98
N VAL A 235 14.40 -13.59 -4.62
CA VAL A 235 15.02 -13.39 -5.96
C VAL A 235 14.01 -13.07 -7.06
N LEU A 236 12.79 -13.57 -6.94
CA LEU A 236 11.70 -13.34 -7.89
C LEU A 236 10.79 -12.18 -7.48
N ASN A 237 11.10 -11.44 -6.41
CA ASN A 237 10.30 -10.30 -6.00
C ASN A 237 10.44 -9.10 -6.96
N GLU A 238 11.61 -8.95 -7.59
CA GLU A 238 11.91 -7.82 -8.49
C GLU A 238 12.58 -8.29 -9.79
N GLY A 239 12.32 -7.59 -10.89
CA GLY A 239 13.09 -7.72 -12.13
C GLY A 239 12.94 -8.98 -12.97
N VAL A 240 12.11 -9.94 -12.55
CA VAL A 240 11.89 -11.19 -13.32
C VAL A 240 10.46 -11.20 -13.85
N ASP A 241 10.34 -11.44 -15.16
CA ASP A 241 9.05 -11.53 -15.85
C ASP A 241 8.80 -12.96 -16.33
N ILE A 242 7.74 -13.59 -15.83
CA ILE A 242 7.32 -14.95 -16.21
C ILE A 242 5.80 -14.95 -16.44
N PRO A 243 5.31 -14.39 -17.56
CA PRO A 243 3.87 -14.25 -17.81
C PRO A 243 3.10 -15.57 -17.83
N SER A 244 3.78 -16.68 -18.14
CA SER A 244 3.17 -18.00 -18.23
C SER A 244 2.87 -18.66 -16.88
N VAL A 245 3.30 -18.10 -15.75
CA VAL A 245 3.01 -18.63 -14.41
C VAL A 245 1.50 -18.68 -14.19
N ASN A 246 0.99 -19.87 -13.84
CA ASN A 246 -0.44 -20.14 -13.64
C ASN A 246 -0.78 -20.64 -12.23
N GLN A 247 0.23 -20.87 -11.37
CA GLN A 247 0.05 -21.19 -9.95
C GLN A 247 1.12 -20.51 -9.11
N ILE A 248 0.73 -19.90 -7.98
CA ILE A 248 1.64 -19.37 -6.96
C ILE A 248 1.34 -20.04 -5.63
N ILE A 249 2.37 -20.55 -4.96
CA ILE A 249 2.27 -21.09 -3.60
C ILE A 249 3.09 -20.21 -2.66
N MET A 250 2.45 -19.71 -1.61
CA MET A 250 3.09 -18.89 -0.59
C MET A 250 3.26 -19.70 0.69
N LEU A 251 4.52 -19.95 1.06
CA LEU A 251 4.93 -20.70 2.26
C LEU A 251 5.61 -19.81 3.30
N ARG A 252 5.50 -18.51 3.15
CA ARG A 252 6.12 -17.52 4.04
C ARG A 252 5.08 -16.57 4.63
N PRO A 253 5.26 -16.11 5.89
CA PRO A 253 4.38 -15.11 6.45
C PRO A 253 4.43 -13.80 5.67
N THR A 254 3.29 -13.18 5.49
CA THR A 254 3.19 -11.86 4.86
C THR A 254 3.66 -10.79 5.85
N GLN A 255 4.90 -10.35 5.70
CA GLN A 255 5.49 -9.28 6.53
C GLN A 255 5.22 -7.88 5.98
N SER A 256 4.87 -7.78 4.70
CA SER A 256 4.60 -6.52 4.01
C SER A 256 3.57 -6.72 2.92
N ALA A 257 2.54 -5.88 2.93
CA ALA A 257 1.54 -5.85 1.85
C ALA A 257 2.18 -5.57 0.47
N ILE A 258 3.26 -4.79 0.45
CA ILE A 258 4.01 -4.45 -0.76
C ILE A 258 4.67 -5.70 -1.35
N VAL A 259 5.43 -6.44 -0.53
CA VAL A 259 6.11 -7.67 -0.96
C VAL A 259 5.10 -8.72 -1.42
N PHE A 260 4.00 -8.85 -0.72
CA PHE A 260 2.90 -9.75 -1.10
C PHE A 260 2.36 -9.42 -2.49
N VAL A 261 2.02 -8.15 -2.75
CA VAL A 261 1.50 -7.71 -4.04
C VAL A 261 2.56 -7.87 -5.15
N GLN A 262 3.85 -7.65 -4.87
CA GLN A 262 4.92 -7.90 -5.82
C GLN A 262 5.04 -9.38 -6.20
N GLN A 263 4.95 -10.28 -5.22
CA GLN A 263 4.96 -11.73 -5.45
C GLN A 263 3.75 -12.19 -6.26
N LEU A 264 2.56 -11.73 -5.86
CA LEU A 264 1.32 -11.97 -6.58
C LEU A 264 1.40 -11.44 -8.03
N GLY A 265 1.96 -10.26 -8.21
CA GLY A 265 2.12 -9.59 -9.50
C GLY A 265 2.92 -10.40 -10.54
N ARG A 266 3.80 -11.31 -10.09
CA ARG A 266 4.55 -12.19 -11.02
C ARG A 266 3.62 -13.09 -11.85
N GLY A 267 2.52 -13.52 -11.27
CA GLY A 267 1.53 -14.34 -11.97
C GLY A 267 0.35 -13.57 -12.54
N LEU A 268 0.21 -12.26 -12.28
CA LEU A 268 -0.95 -11.48 -12.75
C LEU A 268 -0.81 -10.92 -14.17
N ARG A 269 0.35 -11.03 -14.79
CA ARG A 269 0.55 -10.57 -16.18
C ARG A 269 -0.26 -11.39 -17.16
N LYS A 270 -0.85 -10.72 -18.15
CA LYS A 270 -1.61 -11.38 -19.21
C LYS A 270 -0.71 -12.22 -20.10
N SER A 271 -1.17 -13.42 -20.42
CA SER A 271 -0.57 -14.33 -21.39
C SER A 271 -1.67 -14.99 -22.21
N LYS A 272 -1.42 -15.27 -23.49
CA LYS A 272 -2.39 -15.94 -24.37
C LYS A 272 -2.80 -17.32 -23.86
N ALA A 273 -1.94 -17.98 -23.10
CA ALA A 273 -2.13 -19.33 -22.58
C ALA A 273 -2.75 -19.36 -21.17
N LYS A 274 -3.17 -18.19 -20.62
CA LYS A 274 -3.63 -18.10 -19.23
C LYS A 274 -4.85 -17.20 -19.11
N ARG A 275 -5.94 -17.71 -18.52
CA ARG A 275 -7.19 -16.98 -18.24
C ARG A 275 -7.25 -16.48 -16.81
N TYR A 276 -6.66 -17.21 -15.84
CA TYR A 276 -6.59 -16.84 -14.44
C TYR A 276 -5.33 -17.42 -13.77
N LEU A 277 -5.04 -16.94 -12.59
CA LEU A 277 -3.93 -17.39 -11.74
C LEU A 277 -4.51 -18.06 -10.50
N GLU A 278 -4.00 -19.23 -10.14
CA GLU A 278 -4.28 -19.84 -8.83
C GLU A 278 -3.22 -19.43 -7.82
N VAL A 279 -3.68 -18.99 -6.65
CA VAL A 279 -2.81 -18.58 -5.55
C VAL A 279 -3.19 -19.34 -4.29
N ILE A 280 -2.26 -20.11 -3.76
CA ILE A 280 -2.44 -20.93 -2.55
C ILE A 280 -1.51 -20.36 -1.48
N ASP A 281 -2.06 -19.82 -0.41
CA ASP A 281 -1.32 -19.20 0.68
C ASP A 281 -1.49 -20.01 1.98
N PHE A 282 -0.39 -20.56 2.50
CA PHE A 282 -0.38 -21.36 3.72
C PHE A 282 -0.21 -20.46 4.93
N ILE A 283 -1.30 -20.27 5.67
CA ILE A 283 -1.40 -19.29 6.76
C ILE A 283 -1.27 -19.99 8.10
N GLY A 284 -0.12 -19.79 8.73
CA GLY A 284 0.19 -20.23 10.10
C GLY A 284 -0.34 -19.26 11.17
N ASN A 285 0.21 -19.38 12.37
CA ASN A 285 -0.08 -18.48 13.49
C ASN A 285 0.85 -17.25 13.46
N TYR A 286 0.79 -16.49 12.37
CA TYR A 286 1.67 -15.35 12.15
C TYR A 286 1.08 -14.07 12.76
N GLU A 287 1.95 -13.22 13.33
CA GLU A 287 1.54 -11.95 13.95
C GLU A 287 0.90 -10.99 12.95
N ASN A 288 1.36 -11.02 11.70
CA ASN A 288 0.99 -10.06 10.66
C ASN A 288 -0.13 -10.54 9.73
N ASN A 289 -0.90 -11.57 10.09
CA ASN A 289 -2.01 -12.07 9.26
C ASN A 289 -3.05 -10.98 8.88
N TYR A 290 -3.17 -9.93 9.69
CA TYR A 290 -4.01 -8.76 9.37
C TYR A 290 -3.57 -8.01 8.11
N MET A 291 -2.33 -8.19 7.65
CA MET A 291 -1.83 -7.56 6.42
C MET A 291 -2.40 -8.17 5.14
N LEU A 292 -2.84 -9.43 5.20
CA LEU A 292 -3.41 -10.13 4.03
C LEU A 292 -4.64 -9.39 3.45
N PRO A 293 -5.69 -9.08 4.22
CA PRO A 293 -6.81 -8.31 3.70
C PRO A 293 -6.39 -6.90 3.25
N ILE A 294 -5.45 -6.25 3.93
CA ILE A 294 -4.93 -4.95 3.50
C ILE A 294 -4.27 -5.06 2.13
N ALA A 295 -3.44 -6.09 1.90
CA ALA A 295 -2.74 -6.29 0.65
C ALA A 295 -3.69 -6.66 -0.50
N LEU A 296 -4.62 -7.59 -0.27
CA LEU A 296 -5.56 -8.08 -1.28
C LEU A 296 -6.59 -7.03 -1.68
N TYR A 297 -7.16 -6.33 -0.70
CA TYR A 297 -8.25 -5.37 -0.94
C TYR A 297 -7.78 -3.92 -1.03
N GLY A 298 -6.50 -3.66 -0.77
CA GLY A 298 -5.91 -2.31 -0.87
C GLY A 298 -6.43 -1.32 0.17
N ASP A 299 -7.07 -1.79 1.25
CA ASP A 299 -7.63 -0.92 2.28
C ASP A 299 -6.57 -0.47 3.28
N ARG A 300 -6.23 0.81 3.23
CA ARG A 300 -5.24 1.47 4.10
C ARG A 300 -5.86 2.23 5.27
N SER A 301 -7.19 2.26 5.37
CA SER A 301 -7.89 3.00 6.43
C SER A 301 -7.52 2.52 7.83
N CYS A 302 -7.02 1.28 7.95
CA CYS A 302 -6.76 0.59 9.22
C CYS A 302 -8.00 0.48 10.13
N SER A 303 -9.19 0.56 9.56
CA SER A 303 -10.44 0.32 10.27
C SER A 303 -10.65 -1.17 10.48
N LYS A 304 -10.56 -1.63 11.73
CA LYS A 304 -10.75 -3.05 12.08
C LYS A 304 -12.12 -3.57 11.64
N GLU A 305 -13.17 -2.76 11.74
CA GLU A 305 -14.52 -3.13 11.30
C GLU A 305 -14.63 -3.27 9.79
N LYS A 306 -14.02 -2.34 9.05
CA LYS A 306 -14.00 -2.39 7.59
C LYS A 306 -13.25 -3.62 7.11
N LEU A 307 -12.08 -3.89 7.67
CA LEU A 307 -11.29 -5.09 7.35
C LEU A 307 -12.04 -6.38 7.66
N ARG A 308 -12.75 -6.47 8.81
CA ARG A 308 -13.59 -7.64 9.11
C ARG A 308 -14.70 -7.83 8.09
N ARG A 309 -15.41 -6.76 7.70
CA ARG A 309 -16.47 -6.82 6.67
C ARG A 309 -15.91 -7.29 5.33
N ILE A 310 -14.75 -6.78 4.94
CA ILE A 310 -14.09 -7.15 3.68
C ILE A 310 -13.72 -8.64 3.67
N VAL A 311 -13.14 -9.16 4.75
CA VAL A 311 -12.77 -10.59 4.87
C VAL A 311 -14.00 -11.50 4.80
N HIS A 312 -15.18 -11.05 5.20
CA HIS A 312 -16.42 -11.81 5.06
C HIS A 312 -17.02 -11.77 3.65
N ASN A 313 -16.80 -10.70 2.90
CA ASN A 313 -17.50 -10.47 1.63
C ASN A 313 -16.86 -11.19 0.43
N ASN A 314 -15.64 -11.71 0.54
CA ASN A 314 -14.89 -12.50 -0.48
C ASN A 314 -14.86 -11.89 -1.89
N PHE A 315 -15.16 -10.59 -2.06
CA PHE A 315 -15.36 -9.96 -3.35
C PHE A 315 -14.18 -9.03 -3.72
N LEU A 316 -13.62 -9.27 -4.90
CA LEU A 316 -12.67 -8.41 -5.55
C LEU A 316 -13.20 -7.95 -6.91
N PRO A 317 -12.74 -6.80 -7.45
CA PRO A 317 -13.09 -6.37 -8.80
C PRO A 317 -12.70 -7.41 -9.87
N GLY A 318 -13.43 -7.42 -10.98
CA GLY A 318 -13.23 -8.35 -12.07
C GLY A 318 -13.74 -9.76 -11.71
N ALA A 319 -13.16 -10.80 -12.31
CA ALA A 319 -13.48 -12.21 -12.06
C ALA A 319 -12.62 -12.85 -10.96
N SER A 320 -11.93 -12.04 -10.15
CA SER A 320 -11.06 -12.54 -9.08
C SER A 320 -11.88 -12.94 -7.85
N THR A 321 -11.43 -13.98 -7.15
CA THR A 321 -12.06 -14.47 -5.91
C THR A 321 -11.04 -14.63 -4.80
N VAL A 322 -11.48 -14.39 -3.56
CA VAL A 322 -10.67 -14.61 -2.36
C VAL A 322 -11.45 -15.54 -1.44
N TYR A 323 -10.82 -16.63 -1.07
CA TYR A 323 -11.39 -17.58 -0.12
C TYR A 323 -10.42 -17.78 1.05
N PHE A 324 -10.93 -17.64 2.26
CA PHE A 324 -10.24 -18.01 3.49
C PHE A 324 -11.00 -19.15 4.15
N THR A 325 -10.29 -20.19 4.57
CA THR A 325 -10.88 -21.21 5.45
C THR A 325 -11.33 -20.55 6.77
N ASP A 326 -12.29 -21.15 7.46
CA ASP A 326 -12.80 -20.56 8.72
C ASP A 326 -11.68 -20.37 9.76
N VAL A 327 -10.79 -21.35 9.88
CA VAL A 327 -9.62 -21.29 10.77
C VAL A 327 -8.70 -20.10 10.40
N VAL A 328 -8.45 -19.88 9.11
CA VAL A 328 -7.64 -18.73 8.65
C VAL A 328 -8.33 -17.40 8.93
N ARG A 329 -9.63 -17.34 8.73
CA ARG A 329 -10.43 -16.15 9.03
C ARG A 329 -10.35 -15.78 10.51
N GLU A 330 -10.46 -16.76 11.40
CA GLU A 330 -10.26 -16.56 12.85
C GLU A 330 -8.87 -16.03 13.17
N ARG A 331 -7.81 -16.59 12.59
CA ARG A 331 -6.42 -16.11 12.78
C ARG A 331 -6.24 -14.67 12.28
N ILE A 332 -6.83 -14.31 11.15
CA ILE A 332 -6.83 -12.92 10.68
C ILE A 332 -7.51 -12.00 11.71
N PHE A 333 -8.66 -12.41 12.26
CA PHE A 333 -9.37 -11.61 13.26
C PHE A 333 -8.62 -11.51 14.58
N GLU A 334 -7.97 -12.57 15.03
CA GLU A 334 -7.11 -12.53 16.22
C GLU A 334 -5.94 -11.56 16.00
N SER A 335 -5.27 -11.65 14.86
CA SER A 335 -4.18 -10.74 14.48
C SER A 335 -4.67 -9.28 14.41
N LEU A 336 -5.84 -9.02 13.83
CA LEU A 336 -6.48 -7.69 13.82
C LEU A 336 -6.78 -7.17 15.24
N ASN A 337 -7.20 -8.06 16.15
CA ASN A 337 -7.49 -7.68 17.53
C ASN A 337 -6.24 -7.32 18.32
N LYS A 338 -5.17 -8.08 18.14
CA LYS A 338 -3.86 -7.87 18.80
C LYS A 338 -3.16 -6.61 18.27
N ASN A 339 -3.35 -6.26 16.98
CA ASN A 339 -2.68 -5.12 16.38
C ASN A 339 -3.24 -3.78 16.89
N ASN A 340 -2.34 -2.88 17.20
CA ASN A 340 -2.66 -1.52 17.63
C ASN A 340 -2.37 -0.52 16.52
N PHE A 341 -3.31 -0.32 15.59
CA PHE A 341 -3.20 0.68 14.52
C PHE A 341 -3.06 2.14 15.00
N LEU A 342 -3.23 2.37 16.30
CA LEU A 342 -3.03 3.66 16.95
C LEU A 342 -1.58 3.89 17.41
N GLU A 343 -0.62 3.08 17.00
CA GLU A 343 0.78 3.35 17.31
C GLU A 343 1.24 4.67 16.69
N LEU A 344 1.81 5.53 17.53
CA LEU A 344 2.27 6.86 17.10
C LEU A 344 3.28 6.80 15.96
N ARG A 345 4.10 5.75 15.93
CA ARG A 345 5.06 5.51 14.87
C ARG A 345 4.36 5.30 13.52
N GLN A 346 3.39 4.40 13.46
CA GLN A 346 2.64 4.10 12.22
C GLN A 346 1.84 5.32 11.73
N LEU A 347 1.26 6.08 12.65
CA LEU A 347 0.55 7.32 12.30
C LEU A 347 1.51 8.38 11.75
N LYS A 348 2.72 8.50 12.33
CA LYS A 348 3.75 9.41 11.85
C LYS A 348 4.27 8.99 10.46
N GLU A 349 4.51 7.71 10.24
CA GLU A 349 4.93 7.17 8.93
C GLU A 349 3.89 7.48 7.84
N SER A 350 2.59 7.27 8.14
CA SER A 350 1.49 7.64 7.24
C SER A 350 1.47 9.14 6.93
N TYR A 351 1.63 9.99 7.96
CA TYR A 351 1.70 11.44 7.77
C TYR A 351 2.86 11.84 6.85
N GLN A 352 4.05 11.30 7.08
CA GLN A 352 5.22 11.62 6.27
C GLN A 352 5.04 11.17 4.81
N LEU A 353 4.46 10.00 4.60
CA LEU A 353 4.15 9.52 3.25
C LEU A 353 3.19 10.46 2.50
N VAL A 354 2.09 10.86 3.14
CA VAL A 354 1.13 11.79 2.52
C VAL A 354 1.78 13.15 2.28
N LYS A 355 2.59 13.66 3.23
CA LYS A 355 3.37 14.88 3.07
C LYS A 355 4.32 14.82 1.86
N SER A 356 5.04 13.70 1.71
CA SER A 356 5.95 13.48 0.58
C SER A 356 5.22 13.44 -0.76
N LYS A 357 4.03 12.85 -0.82
CA LYS A 357 3.19 12.84 -2.04
C LYS A 357 2.72 14.24 -2.43
N LEU A 358 2.35 15.06 -1.45
CA LEU A 358 1.79 16.40 -1.69
C LEU A 358 2.86 17.50 -1.83
N GLY A 359 4.07 17.29 -1.31
CA GLY A 359 5.11 18.32 -1.23
C GLY A 359 4.86 19.39 -0.16
N HIS A 360 3.78 19.28 0.60
CA HIS A 360 3.42 20.19 1.69
C HIS A 360 2.78 19.42 2.86
N ALA A 361 2.63 20.10 4.01
CA ALA A 361 1.98 19.49 5.16
C ALA A 361 0.51 19.18 4.85
N PRO A 362 0.08 17.91 4.99
CA PRO A 362 -1.28 17.50 4.65
C PRO A 362 -2.32 18.05 5.61
N MET A 363 -3.52 18.24 5.10
CA MET A 363 -4.74 18.46 5.88
C MET A 363 -5.49 17.13 6.09
N MET A 364 -6.48 17.10 6.97
CA MET A 364 -7.21 15.85 7.27
C MET A 364 -7.90 15.26 6.02
N LEU A 365 -8.42 16.09 5.14
CA LEU A 365 -9.10 15.63 3.92
C LEU A 365 -8.15 14.98 2.91
N ASP A 366 -6.87 15.35 2.92
CA ASP A 366 -5.88 14.76 2.01
C ASP A 366 -5.68 13.27 2.26
N PHE A 367 -5.76 12.83 3.53
CA PHE A 367 -5.70 11.41 3.87
C PHE A 367 -6.87 10.62 3.30
N LEU A 368 -8.08 11.20 3.30
CA LEU A 368 -9.27 10.59 2.71
C LEU A 368 -9.17 10.55 1.18
N ALA A 369 -8.74 11.66 0.57
CA ALA A 369 -8.58 11.77 -0.88
C ALA A 369 -7.55 10.78 -1.44
N LEU A 370 -6.45 10.55 -0.70
CA LEU A 370 -5.40 9.60 -1.07
C LEU A 370 -5.67 8.16 -0.60
N GLY A 371 -6.83 7.90 0.04
CA GLY A 371 -7.21 6.57 0.50
C GLY A 371 -6.27 6.00 1.58
N ASP A 372 -5.64 6.88 2.37
CA ASP A 372 -4.78 6.51 3.49
C ASP A 372 -5.60 6.36 4.80
N LYS A 373 -4.95 6.48 5.95
CA LYS A 373 -5.56 6.29 7.28
C LYS A 373 -6.73 7.23 7.52
N ASP A 374 -7.70 6.75 8.27
CA ASP A 374 -8.78 7.60 8.79
C ASP A 374 -8.19 8.72 9.66
N PRO A 375 -8.40 10.00 9.31
CA PRO A 375 -7.85 11.13 10.06
C PRO A 375 -8.29 11.18 11.52
N TYR A 376 -9.40 10.53 11.87
CA TYR A 376 -9.86 10.46 13.26
C TYR A 376 -8.89 9.69 14.17
N LEU A 377 -8.08 8.77 13.64
CA LEU A 377 -7.04 8.08 14.39
C LEU A 377 -5.99 9.04 14.98
N PHE A 378 -5.65 10.11 14.26
CA PHE A 378 -4.74 11.15 14.76
C PHE A 378 -5.35 11.89 15.96
N ILE A 379 -6.64 12.21 15.87
CA ILE A 379 -7.40 12.86 16.93
C ILE A 379 -7.50 11.96 18.17
N GLN A 380 -7.85 10.69 17.98
CA GLN A 380 -7.93 9.71 19.09
C GLN A 380 -6.61 9.64 19.85
N LYS A 381 -5.47 9.72 19.15
CA LYS A 381 -4.14 9.56 19.77
C LYS A 381 -3.62 10.86 20.40
N LYS A 382 -3.85 12.02 19.79
CA LYS A 382 -3.29 13.31 20.18
C LYS A 382 -4.34 14.36 20.52
N LYS A 383 -5.61 13.98 20.60
CA LYS A 383 -6.79 14.81 20.94
C LYS A 383 -7.18 15.86 19.91
N SER A 384 -6.27 16.28 19.04
CA SER A 384 -6.53 17.12 17.89
C SER A 384 -5.52 16.84 16.78
N TYR A 385 -5.91 17.13 15.53
CA TYR A 385 -4.99 17.03 14.41
C TYR A 385 -3.82 18.03 14.52
N TYR A 386 -4.07 19.20 15.08
CA TYR A 386 -3.01 20.18 15.38
C TYR A 386 -1.92 19.59 16.28
N ASN A 387 -2.33 18.99 17.43
CA ASN A 387 -1.37 18.35 18.35
C ASN A 387 -0.63 17.18 17.68
N PHE A 388 -1.31 16.44 16.83
CA PHE A 388 -0.67 15.36 16.08
C PHE A 388 0.36 15.90 15.08
N ARG A 389 0.02 16.95 14.34
CA ARG A 389 0.91 17.59 13.39
C ARG A 389 2.17 18.16 14.09
N GLN A 390 2.01 18.81 15.22
CA GLN A 390 3.14 19.29 16.05
C GLN A 390 4.07 18.15 16.48
N TYR A 391 3.53 16.98 16.74
CA TYR A 391 4.32 15.79 17.07
C TYR A 391 5.02 15.18 15.84
N ALA A 392 4.33 15.05 14.73
CA ALA A 392 4.83 14.35 13.54
C ALA A 392 5.81 15.21 12.73
N ASP A 393 5.58 16.52 12.69
CA ASP A 393 6.29 17.52 11.89
C ASP A 393 6.30 18.87 12.66
N PRO A 394 7.18 19.02 13.68
CA PRO A 394 7.22 20.21 14.49
C PRO A 394 7.44 21.48 13.67
N TYR A 395 6.64 22.49 13.92
CA TYR A 395 6.75 23.80 13.28
C TYR A 395 6.49 24.92 14.31
N GLU A 396 6.98 26.11 14.04
CA GLU A 396 6.65 27.26 14.86
C GLU A 396 5.16 27.60 14.75
N SER A 397 4.52 27.76 15.88
CA SER A 397 3.11 28.09 15.96
C SER A 397 2.87 29.23 16.94
N THR A 398 2.04 30.17 16.54
CA THR A 398 1.55 31.26 17.37
C THR A 398 0.33 30.89 18.22
N MET A 399 -0.17 29.65 18.09
CA MET A 399 -1.36 29.20 18.77
C MET A 399 -1.16 29.13 20.29
N SER A 400 -2.01 29.84 21.04
CA SER A 400 -1.99 29.79 22.49
C SER A 400 -2.51 28.45 23.04
N ALA A 401 -2.14 28.14 24.30
CA ALA A 401 -2.66 26.96 25.01
C ALA A 401 -4.19 26.93 25.10
N THR A 402 -4.85 28.08 25.12
CA THR A 402 -6.30 28.20 25.14
C THR A 402 -6.91 27.80 23.79
N HIS A 403 -6.31 28.24 22.68
CA HIS A 403 -6.72 27.84 21.33
C HIS A 403 -6.55 26.32 21.14
N GLY A 404 -5.43 25.75 21.63
CA GLY A 404 -5.19 24.30 21.57
C GLY A 404 -6.29 23.49 22.31
N ARG A 405 -6.68 23.92 23.50
CA ARG A 405 -7.77 23.27 24.26
C ARG A 405 -9.13 23.37 23.56
N LEU A 406 -9.40 24.49 22.90
CA LEU A 406 -10.61 24.65 22.13
C LEU A 406 -10.63 23.73 20.90
N LEU A 407 -9.51 23.58 20.20
CA LEU A 407 -9.40 22.61 19.13
C LEU A 407 -9.60 21.17 19.62
N GLU A 408 -9.08 20.82 20.80
CA GLU A 408 -9.35 19.51 21.42
C GLU A 408 -10.87 19.33 21.64
N PHE A 409 -11.57 20.35 22.16
CA PHE A 409 -13.01 20.31 22.34
C PHE A 409 -13.74 20.07 21.02
N ILE A 410 -13.43 20.86 19.98
CA ILE A 410 -14.07 20.73 18.66
C ILE A 410 -13.81 19.33 18.08
N CYS A 411 -12.57 18.84 18.16
CA CYS A 411 -12.20 17.55 17.59
C CYS A 411 -12.83 16.36 18.34
N LEU A 412 -12.86 16.39 19.67
CA LEU A 412 -13.31 15.27 20.50
C LEU A 412 -14.82 15.23 20.72
N GLU A 413 -15.45 16.39 20.86
CA GLU A 413 -16.85 16.49 21.27
C GLU A 413 -17.79 16.84 20.12
N LEU A 414 -17.34 17.59 19.11
CA LEU A 414 -18.20 18.04 18.02
C LEU A 414 -17.95 17.26 16.71
N ALA A 415 -16.71 17.12 16.30
CA ALA A 415 -16.35 16.55 15.00
C ALA A 415 -16.30 15.00 14.98
N ASN A 416 -16.72 14.33 16.04
CA ASN A 416 -16.69 12.87 16.15
C ASN A 416 -17.86 12.14 15.47
N GLY A 417 -18.70 12.85 14.70
CA GLY A 417 -19.81 12.28 13.93
C GLY A 417 -21.08 11.98 14.76
N ARG A 418 -21.19 12.48 15.99
CA ARG A 418 -22.37 12.25 16.81
C ARG A 418 -23.60 12.99 16.30
N ARG A 419 -23.42 14.26 15.92
CA ARG A 419 -24.52 15.12 15.45
C ARG A 419 -23.95 16.21 14.52
N LEU A 420 -24.68 16.54 13.47
CA LEU A 420 -24.23 17.51 12.45
C LEU A 420 -24.53 18.96 12.88
N GLU A 421 -25.59 19.18 13.65
CA GLU A 421 -26.16 20.50 13.94
C GLU A 421 -25.17 21.43 14.64
N GLU A 422 -24.30 20.94 15.55
CA GLU A 422 -23.27 21.77 16.18
C GLU A 422 -22.29 22.34 15.16
N VAL A 423 -21.82 21.50 14.26
CA VAL A 423 -20.84 21.91 13.23
C VAL A 423 -21.51 22.83 12.20
N ALA A 424 -22.73 22.51 11.79
CA ALA A 424 -23.53 23.33 10.87
C ALA A 424 -23.80 24.72 11.42
N LEU A 425 -24.20 24.82 12.73
CA LEU A 425 -24.43 26.09 13.39
C LEU A 425 -23.14 26.92 13.45
N LEU A 426 -22.02 26.34 13.85
CA LEU A 426 -20.74 27.06 13.89
C LEU A 426 -20.32 27.52 12.49
N ARG A 427 -20.45 26.66 11.47
CA ARG A 427 -20.14 27.01 10.08
C ARG A 427 -20.99 28.20 9.61
N TYR A 428 -22.27 28.19 9.89
CA TYR A 428 -23.16 29.28 9.54
C TYR A 428 -22.75 30.59 10.24
N LEU A 429 -22.53 30.56 11.58
CA LEU A 429 -22.15 31.71 12.37
C LEU A 429 -20.75 32.28 12.03
N MET A 430 -19.84 31.48 11.49
CA MET A 430 -18.57 31.98 10.98
C MET A 430 -18.71 32.83 9.70
N GLN A 431 -19.80 32.63 8.95
CA GLN A 431 -20.11 33.39 7.73
C GLN A 431 -21.11 34.53 8.00
N HIS A 432 -21.94 34.36 9.02
CA HIS A 432 -23.01 35.28 9.38
C HIS A 432 -22.93 35.63 10.87
N ARG A 433 -23.28 36.82 11.26
CA ARG A 433 -23.11 37.28 12.64
C ARG A 433 -24.02 36.60 13.65
N GLN A 434 -25.26 36.25 13.25
CA GLN A 434 -26.28 35.65 14.11
C GLN A 434 -27.27 34.85 13.27
N ILE A 435 -28.05 34.01 13.93
CA ILE A 435 -29.19 33.27 13.37
C ILE A 435 -30.27 33.06 14.40
N ASP A 436 -31.54 33.16 13.98
CA ASP A 436 -32.68 32.84 14.82
C ASP A 436 -33.03 31.35 14.75
N VAL A 437 -33.53 30.76 15.82
CA VAL A 437 -33.81 29.32 15.93
C VAL A 437 -34.69 28.80 14.77
N PRO A 438 -35.81 29.47 14.38
CA PRO A 438 -36.63 29.01 13.25
C PRO A 438 -35.86 29.03 11.92
N VAL A 439 -35.00 30.04 11.72
CA VAL A 439 -34.20 30.19 10.51
C VAL A 439 -33.13 29.10 10.45
N PHE A 440 -32.52 28.75 11.58
CA PHE A 440 -31.58 27.64 11.63
C PHE A 440 -32.23 26.29 11.36
N ILE A 441 -33.45 26.06 11.87
CA ILE A 441 -34.21 24.83 11.58
C ILE A 441 -34.46 24.72 10.06
N GLN A 442 -34.87 25.82 9.42
CA GLN A 442 -35.07 25.84 7.96
C GLN A 442 -33.76 25.64 7.20
N TYR A 443 -32.68 26.28 7.61
CA TYR A 443 -31.34 26.09 7.05
C TYR A 443 -30.87 24.64 7.08
N MET A 444 -31.10 23.92 8.21
CA MET A 444 -30.79 22.50 8.33
C MET A 444 -31.59 21.64 7.34
N GLN A 445 -32.87 21.99 7.13
CA GLN A 445 -33.70 21.28 6.16
C GLN A 445 -33.26 21.56 4.71
N ASP A 446 -32.95 22.80 4.35
CA ASP A 446 -32.66 23.21 2.99
C ASP A 446 -31.27 22.78 2.56
N GLU A 447 -30.26 22.96 3.41
CA GLU A 447 -28.87 22.71 3.07
C GLU A 447 -28.45 21.24 3.28
N TYR A 448 -28.96 20.61 4.34
CA TYR A 448 -28.54 19.25 4.74
C TYR A 448 -29.66 18.20 4.65
N GLN A 449 -30.87 18.58 4.24
CA GLN A 449 -32.05 17.71 4.20
C GLN A 449 -32.31 17.00 5.55
N LEU A 450 -32.01 17.70 6.66
CA LEU A 450 -32.08 17.17 8.00
C LEU A 450 -33.20 17.84 8.77
N ALA A 451 -34.19 17.05 9.22
CA ALA A 451 -35.29 17.53 10.08
C ALA A 451 -34.77 17.80 11.50
N THR A 452 -34.66 19.07 11.86
CA THR A 452 -34.18 19.52 13.16
C THR A 452 -35.34 20.17 13.95
N SER A 453 -35.45 19.87 15.25
CA SER A 453 -36.46 20.44 16.13
C SER A 453 -35.90 21.58 16.99
N ALA A 454 -36.77 22.43 17.52
CA ALA A 454 -36.36 23.46 18.48
C ALA A 454 -35.71 22.86 19.75
N ALA A 455 -36.17 21.69 20.21
CA ALA A 455 -35.53 20.95 21.30
C ALA A 455 -34.10 20.50 20.95
N THR A 456 -33.88 20.06 19.70
CA THR A 456 -32.56 19.73 19.20
C THR A 456 -31.66 20.96 19.21
N VAL A 457 -32.14 22.11 18.72
CA VAL A 457 -31.36 23.36 18.73
C VAL A 457 -31.02 23.80 20.15
N ALA A 458 -31.95 23.69 21.10
CA ALA A 458 -31.67 23.97 22.51
C ALA A 458 -30.55 23.06 23.07
N SER A 459 -30.58 21.78 22.72
CA SER A 459 -29.49 20.85 23.09
C SER A 459 -28.14 21.20 22.42
N VAL A 460 -28.13 21.63 21.16
CA VAL A 460 -26.95 22.13 20.45
C VAL A 460 -26.35 23.35 21.18
N VAL A 461 -27.21 24.31 21.54
CA VAL A 461 -26.79 25.50 22.28
C VAL A 461 -26.19 25.11 23.64
N ASN A 462 -26.78 24.18 24.38
CA ASN A 462 -26.25 23.70 25.66
C ASN A 462 -24.82 23.08 25.49
N VAL A 463 -24.56 22.36 24.40
CA VAL A 463 -23.23 21.83 24.12
C VAL A 463 -22.25 22.97 23.79
N LEU A 464 -22.60 23.87 22.89
CA LEU A 464 -21.74 24.96 22.44
C LEU A 464 -21.49 26.06 23.49
N THR A 465 -22.42 26.21 24.46
CA THR A 465 -22.23 27.06 25.65
C THR A 465 -21.48 26.35 26.79
N MET A 466 -21.14 25.08 26.61
CA MET A 466 -20.53 24.17 27.60
C MET A 466 -21.43 23.90 28.84
N GLN A 467 -22.69 24.26 28.81
CA GLN A 467 -23.65 23.99 29.90
C GLN A 467 -24.02 22.51 30.02
N PHE A 468 -23.83 21.74 28.97
CA PHE A 468 -24.04 20.29 28.95
C PHE A 468 -23.00 19.54 29.79
N PHE A 469 -21.80 20.09 29.97
CA PHE A 469 -20.69 19.44 30.62
C PHE A 469 -20.66 19.73 32.13
N LYS A 470 -20.15 18.75 32.91
CA LYS A 470 -19.78 18.99 34.28
C LYS A 470 -18.69 20.07 34.37
N THR A 471 -18.67 20.83 35.46
CA THR A 471 -17.73 21.95 35.65
C THR A 471 -16.26 21.52 35.40
N ALA A 472 -15.86 20.32 35.86
CA ALA A 472 -14.50 19.81 35.65
C ALA A 472 -14.17 19.55 34.18
N ASP A 473 -15.15 19.03 33.40
CA ASP A 473 -14.96 18.76 31.97
C ASP A 473 -14.96 20.06 31.17
N ALA A 474 -15.80 21.02 31.49
CA ALA A 474 -15.79 22.35 30.91
C ALA A 474 -14.47 23.08 31.18
N GLN A 475 -13.92 22.96 32.39
CA GLN A 475 -12.59 23.52 32.75
C GLN A 475 -11.45 22.91 31.96
N LYS A 476 -11.51 21.62 31.69
CA LYS A 476 -10.54 20.91 30.83
C LYS A 476 -10.37 21.61 29.46
N TYR A 477 -11.46 22.09 28.88
CA TYR A 477 -11.50 22.80 27.61
C TYR A 477 -11.38 24.32 27.74
N GLY A 478 -11.04 24.83 28.94
CA GLY A 478 -10.85 26.24 29.18
C GLY A 478 -12.13 27.02 29.50
N ASN A 479 -13.26 26.33 29.72
CA ASN A 479 -14.57 26.91 30.04
C ASN A 479 -14.93 28.11 29.14
N MET A 480 -14.82 27.91 27.83
CA MET A 480 -15.03 28.96 26.83
C MET A 480 -16.23 28.62 25.96
N PRO A 481 -17.38 29.27 26.21
CA PRO A 481 -18.54 29.17 25.33
C PRO A 481 -18.17 29.59 23.89
N LEU A 482 -18.61 28.81 22.91
CA LEU A 482 -18.48 29.12 21.49
C LEU A 482 -19.56 30.06 20.99
N VAL A 483 -20.73 29.95 21.57
CA VAL A 483 -21.92 30.76 21.22
C VAL A 483 -22.54 31.41 22.42
N ASN A 484 -23.27 32.48 22.18
CA ASN A 484 -24.26 33.06 23.07
C ASN A 484 -25.66 32.89 22.47
N ALA A 485 -26.66 32.68 23.31
CA ALA A 485 -28.07 32.57 22.88
C ALA A 485 -28.95 33.42 23.77
N ASP A 486 -29.58 34.44 23.19
CA ASP A 486 -30.48 35.36 23.85
C ASP A 486 -31.78 35.48 23.07
N ALA A 487 -32.93 35.36 23.77
CA ALA A 487 -34.28 35.60 23.24
C ALA A 487 -34.57 34.87 21.89
N GLY A 488 -33.97 33.69 21.67
CA GLY A 488 -34.19 32.87 20.46
C GLY A 488 -33.23 33.16 19.30
N SER A 489 -32.33 34.10 19.48
CA SER A 489 -31.22 34.37 18.54
C SER A 489 -29.91 33.82 19.06
N ILE A 490 -29.08 33.26 18.16
CA ILE A 490 -27.80 32.62 18.48
C ILE A 490 -26.70 33.36 17.71
N CYS A 491 -25.61 33.71 18.40
CA CYS A 491 -24.43 34.35 17.79
C CYS A 491 -23.14 33.76 18.34
N LEU A 492 -22.02 33.96 17.65
CA LEU A 492 -20.71 33.60 18.20
C LEU A 492 -20.40 34.36 19.48
N SER A 493 -19.79 33.70 20.46
CA SER A 493 -19.34 34.42 21.65
C SER A 493 -18.24 35.41 21.29
N GLU A 494 -18.15 36.53 22.00
CA GLU A 494 -17.14 37.58 21.76
C GLU A 494 -15.70 37.02 21.86
N LYS A 495 -15.47 36.13 22.83
CA LYS A 495 -14.19 35.48 23.04
C LYS A 495 -13.81 34.60 21.87
N PHE A 496 -14.73 33.77 21.37
CA PHE A 496 -14.48 32.89 20.24
C PHE A 496 -14.35 33.68 18.94
N SER A 497 -15.15 34.71 18.73
CA SER A 497 -15.07 35.61 17.58
C SER A 497 -13.69 36.30 17.50
N LYS A 498 -13.16 36.79 18.63
CA LYS A 498 -11.80 37.37 18.70
C LYS A 498 -10.70 36.34 18.40
N MET A 499 -10.90 35.08 18.80
CA MET A 499 -9.94 34.01 18.48
C MET A 499 -9.90 33.67 17.00
N LEU A 500 -11.04 33.72 16.29
CA LEU A 500 -11.10 33.45 14.84
C LEU A 500 -10.49 34.57 14.00
N ALA A 501 -10.40 35.80 14.55
CA ALA A 501 -9.86 36.98 13.86
C ALA A 501 -8.30 37.10 13.98
N ASN A 502 -7.69 36.37 14.90
CA ASN A 502 -6.23 36.30 15.11
C ASN A 502 -5.63 35.02 14.54
#